data_c668fde7f561097e7c36373f12ac558f
#
_entry.id   c668fde7f561097e7c36373f12ac558f
#
_cell.length_a   1.000
_cell.length_b   1.000
_cell.length_c   1.000
_cell.angle_alpha   90.00
_cell.angle_beta   90.00
_cell.angle_gamma   90.00
#
_symmetry.space_group_name_H-M   'P 1'
#
loop_
_entity.id
_entity.type
_entity.pdbx_description
1 polymer ?
#
loop_
_entity_poly.entity_id
_entity_poly.type
_entity_poly.pdbx_seq_one_letter_code
_entity_poly.pdbx_strand_id
1 'polypeptide(L)'
;MPSALRPFDATRALRLARETCETEAAALHAMGLRLDERFAQAVQRMLQVSGRAVVMGIGKSGHIGRKIAATLASTGTPAFFVHPAEASHGDLGMVTPQDLVLAISNSGESTELTAILPMLRRLGVPLVAMTGGAQSTLARHADIVLDSSVEREACPLNLAPTT
;
A
#
# COMPACT_ATOMS: atom_id res chain seq x y z
N MET A 1 -14.07 33.65 20.63
CA MET A 1 -13.01 33.60 21.65
C MET A 1 -11.94 32.62 21.17
N PRO A 2 -10.72 33.02 20.87
CA PRO A 2 -9.66 32.07 20.57
C PRO A 2 -9.41 31.23 21.83
N SER A 3 -9.49 29.91 21.70
CA SER A 3 -9.13 28.96 22.75
C SER A 3 -7.69 29.25 23.17
N ALA A 4 -7.45 29.56 24.42
CA ALA A 4 -6.11 29.73 24.97
C ALA A 4 -5.32 28.45 24.66
N LEU A 5 -4.25 28.59 23.90
CA LEU A 5 -3.33 27.47 23.59
C LEU A 5 -2.84 26.89 24.93
N ARG A 6 -3.07 25.61 25.15
CA ARG A 6 -2.54 24.92 26.33
C ARG A 6 -1.01 25.05 26.33
N PRO A 7 -0.38 25.31 27.47
CA PRO A 7 1.08 25.39 27.56
C PRO A 7 1.69 24.07 27.06
N PHE A 8 2.83 24.16 26.40
CA PHE A 8 3.57 22.99 25.92
C PHE A 8 4.04 22.14 27.11
N ASP A 9 3.72 20.84 27.04
CA ASP A 9 4.13 19.84 28.02
C ASP A 9 5.13 18.88 27.40
N ALA A 10 6.42 19.09 27.69
CA ALA A 10 7.52 18.30 27.16
C ALA A 10 7.43 16.82 27.60
N THR A 11 7.01 16.56 28.84
CA THR A 11 6.90 15.19 29.38
C THR A 11 5.83 14.42 28.61
N ARG A 12 4.68 15.06 28.39
CA ARG A 12 3.59 14.48 27.59
C ARG A 12 4.03 14.25 26.15
N ALA A 13 4.74 15.19 25.53
CA ALA A 13 5.21 15.05 24.16
C ALA A 13 6.16 13.84 24.00
N LEU A 14 7.13 13.68 24.92
CA LEU A 14 8.04 12.52 24.92
C LEU A 14 7.32 11.19 25.14
N ARG A 15 6.35 11.18 26.05
CA ARG A 15 5.53 9.97 26.28
C ARG A 15 4.77 9.57 25.03
N LEU A 16 4.07 10.50 24.39
CA LEU A 16 3.32 10.23 23.17
C LEU A 16 4.22 9.75 22.02
N ALA A 17 5.43 10.34 21.87
CA ALA A 17 6.37 9.90 20.86
C ALA A 17 6.80 8.44 21.08
N ARG A 18 7.10 8.06 22.33
CA ARG A 18 7.45 6.66 22.65
C ARG A 18 6.29 5.70 22.41
N GLU A 19 5.08 6.06 22.85
CA GLU A 19 3.86 5.27 22.62
C GLU A 19 3.60 5.06 21.10
N THR A 20 3.85 6.07 20.28
CA THR A 20 3.77 5.96 18.81
C THR A 20 4.77 4.93 18.29
N CYS A 21 6.06 5.05 18.65
CA CYS A 21 7.09 4.10 18.22
C CYS A 21 6.79 2.66 18.67
N GLU A 22 6.31 2.49 19.91
CA GLU A 22 5.93 1.18 20.44
C GLU A 22 4.75 0.56 19.67
N THR A 23 3.74 1.37 19.33
CA THR A 23 2.58 0.92 18.55
C THR A 23 3.00 0.46 17.15
N GLU A 24 3.82 1.26 16.47
CA GLU A 24 4.31 0.93 15.13
C GLU A 24 5.22 -0.30 15.13
N ALA A 25 6.13 -0.40 16.12
CA ALA A 25 6.99 -1.57 16.26
C ALA A 25 6.20 -2.86 16.51
N ALA A 26 5.18 -2.80 17.38
CA ALA A 26 4.31 -3.94 17.66
C ALA A 26 3.52 -4.37 16.41
N ALA A 27 2.99 -3.42 15.64
CA ALA A 27 2.27 -3.70 14.40
C ALA A 27 3.18 -4.34 13.34
N LEU A 28 4.40 -3.83 13.17
CA LEU A 28 5.38 -4.41 12.25
C LEU A 28 5.78 -5.83 12.67
N HIS A 29 5.99 -6.07 13.96
CA HIS A 29 6.27 -7.41 14.49
C HIS A 29 5.12 -8.37 14.22
N ALA A 30 3.87 -7.95 14.50
CA ALA A 30 2.68 -8.76 14.25
C ALA A 30 2.48 -9.06 12.76
N MET A 31 2.76 -8.11 11.88
CA MET A 31 2.75 -8.32 10.43
C MET A 31 3.79 -9.37 10.03
N GLY A 32 5.02 -9.27 10.57
CA GLY A 32 6.07 -10.27 10.31
C GLY A 32 5.67 -11.70 10.65
N LEU A 33 4.92 -11.90 11.74
CA LEU A 33 4.40 -13.22 12.13
C LEU A 33 3.29 -13.75 11.21
N ARG A 34 2.65 -12.88 10.42
CA ARG A 34 1.61 -13.26 9.44
C ARG A 34 2.15 -13.49 8.03
N LEU A 35 3.44 -13.21 7.78
CA LEU A 35 4.05 -13.50 6.49
C LEU A 35 4.00 -15.00 6.23
N ASP A 36 3.46 -15.38 5.08
CA ASP A 36 3.28 -16.76 4.66
C ASP A 36 3.71 -17.00 3.21
N GLU A 37 3.36 -18.12 2.66
CA GLU A 37 3.66 -18.54 1.28
C GLU A 37 3.25 -17.49 0.23
N ARG A 38 2.21 -16.69 0.48
CA ARG A 38 1.75 -15.63 -0.44
C ARG A 38 2.83 -14.56 -0.64
N PHE A 39 3.59 -14.24 0.42
CA PHE A 39 4.73 -13.32 0.28
C PHE A 39 5.81 -13.90 -0.62
N ALA A 40 6.17 -15.18 -0.43
CA ALA A 40 7.15 -15.85 -1.29
C ALA A 40 6.68 -15.91 -2.75
N GLN A 41 5.39 -16.19 -2.99
CA GLN A 41 4.78 -16.17 -4.33
C GLN A 41 4.83 -14.77 -4.96
N ALA A 42 4.54 -13.70 -4.20
CA ALA A 42 4.64 -12.33 -4.69
C ALA A 42 6.07 -11.98 -5.11
N VAL A 43 7.06 -12.34 -4.29
CA VAL A 43 8.48 -12.15 -4.61
C VAL A 43 8.86 -12.94 -5.86
N GLN A 44 8.46 -14.20 -5.95
CA GLN A 44 8.73 -15.04 -7.12
C GLN A 44 8.13 -14.45 -8.40
N ARG A 45 6.87 -13.98 -8.35
CA ARG A 45 6.22 -13.33 -9.49
C ARG A 45 6.97 -12.06 -9.91
N MET A 46 7.42 -11.26 -8.94
CA MET A 46 8.18 -10.03 -9.22
C MET A 46 9.55 -10.33 -9.86
N LEU A 47 10.23 -11.39 -9.44
CA LEU A 47 11.50 -11.83 -10.02
C LEU A 47 11.35 -12.41 -11.43
N GLN A 48 10.20 -12.97 -11.78
CA GLN A 48 9.90 -13.58 -13.06
C GLN A 48 9.29 -12.62 -14.09
N VAL A 49 8.92 -11.40 -13.66
CA VAL A 49 8.31 -10.43 -14.57
C VAL A 49 9.28 -10.05 -15.68
N SER A 50 8.83 -10.16 -16.94
CA SER A 50 9.63 -9.76 -18.11
C SER A 50 9.50 -8.28 -18.47
N GLY A 51 8.47 -7.63 -17.96
CA GLY A 51 8.21 -6.19 -18.06
C GLY A 51 8.66 -5.43 -16.83
N ARG A 52 7.77 -4.67 -16.23
CA ARG A 52 8.05 -3.75 -15.13
C ARG A 52 7.11 -4.02 -13.95
N ALA A 53 7.55 -3.66 -12.75
CA ALA A 53 6.66 -3.55 -11.59
C ALA A 53 5.95 -2.20 -11.63
N VAL A 54 4.63 -2.21 -11.81
CA VAL A 54 3.78 -1.02 -11.82
C VAL A 54 3.13 -0.88 -10.45
N VAL A 55 3.51 0.14 -9.70
CA VAL A 55 2.96 0.35 -8.36
C VAL A 55 1.83 1.37 -8.41
N MET A 56 0.72 1.05 -7.76
CA MET A 56 -0.49 1.89 -7.74
C MET A 56 -0.98 2.13 -6.31
N GLY A 57 -1.51 3.33 -6.04
CA GLY A 57 -2.09 3.68 -4.75
C GLY A 57 -2.55 5.13 -4.71
N ILE A 58 -3.39 5.51 -3.74
CA ILE A 58 -3.97 6.83 -3.61
C ILE A 58 -3.57 7.45 -2.28
N GLY A 59 -3.40 8.77 -2.26
CA GLY A 59 -3.07 9.52 -1.05
C GLY A 59 -1.78 9.01 -0.39
N LYS A 60 -1.82 8.64 0.90
CA LYS A 60 -0.65 8.12 1.63
C LYS A 60 -0.12 6.83 1.03
N SER A 61 -1.00 5.89 0.66
CA SER A 61 -0.62 4.68 -0.06
C SER A 61 0.07 4.98 -1.40
N GLY A 62 -0.35 6.04 -2.10
CA GLY A 62 0.32 6.51 -3.31
C GLY A 62 1.73 7.04 -3.05
N HIS A 63 1.96 7.78 -1.95
CA HIS A 63 3.30 8.23 -1.57
C HIS A 63 4.24 7.06 -1.25
N ILE A 64 3.75 6.07 -0.51
CA ILE A 64 4.50 4.84 -0.24
C ILE A 64 4.74 4.06 -1.54
N GLY A 65 3.75 3.97 -2.42
CA GLY A 65 3.87 3.33 -3.73
C GLY A 65 4.96 3.96 -4.60
N ARG A 66 5.05 5.29 -4.64
CA ARG A 66 6.13 6.01 -5.34
C ARG A 66 7.51 5.66 -4.75
N LYS A 67 7.62 5.60 -3.41
CA LYS A 67 8.86 5.18 -2.74
C LYS A 67 9.24 3.75 -3.10
N ILE A 68 8.29 2.81 -3.09
CA ILE A 68 8.53 1.41 -3.46
C ILE A 68 9.00 1.32 -4.91
N ALA A 69 8.31 1.97 -5.85
CA ALA A 69 8.71 1.98 -7.26
C ALA A 69 10.12 2.53 -7.45
N ALA A 70 10.46 3.66 -6.80
CA ALA A 70 11.79 4.23 -6.85
C ALA A 70 12.86 3.31 -6.26
N THR A 71 12.56 2.61 -5.16
CA THR A 71 13.47 1.65 -4.53
C THR A 71 13.72 0.46 -5.45
N LEU A 72 12.67 -0.13 -6.02
CA LEU A 72 12.79 -1.24 -6.99
C LEU A 72 13.65 -0.83 -8.19
N ALA A 73 13.39 0.33 -8.79
CA ALA A 73 14.17 0.84 -9.92
C ALA A 73 15.64 1.05 -9.55
N SER A 74 15.94 1.60 -8.38
CA SER A 74 17.32 1.83 -7.93
C SER A 74 18.09 0.56 -7.56
N THR A 75 17.37 -0.54 -7.32
CA THR A 75 17.95 -1.86 -7.01
C THR A 75 17.92 -2.83 -8.18
N GLY A 76 17.62 -2.35 -9.40
CA GLY A 76 17.73 -3.12 -10.62
C GLY A 76 16.44 -3.76 -11.14
N THR A 77 15.32 -3.60 -10.44
CA THR A 77 14.00 -4.04 -10.93
C THR A 77 13.31 -2.87 -11.64
N PRO A 78 13.07 -2.91 -12.96
CA PRO A 78 12.36 -1.86 -13.66
C PRO A 78 10.99 -1.63 -13.04
N ALA A 79 10.73 -0.42 -12.55
CA ALA A 79 9.48 -0.10 -11.86
C ALA A 79 9.10 1.37 -12.04
N PHE A 80 7.79 1.64 -12.00
CA PHE A 80 7.24 3.00 -12.00
C PHE A 80 5.91 3.04 -11.26
N PHE A 81 5.51 4.24 -10.92
CA PHE A 81 4.25 4.49 -10.23
C PHE A 81 3.20 5.04 -11.20
N VAL A 82 1.98 4.53 -11.11
CA VAL A 82 0.80 5.07 -11.83
C VAL A 82 -0.27 5.43 -10.80
N HIS A 83 -0.77 6.65 -10.88
CA HIS A 83 -1.87 7.07 -10.03
C HIS A 83 -3.19 6.47 -10.57
N PRO A 84 -4.02 5.79 -9.75
CA PRO A 84 -5.24 5.14 -10.23
C PRO A 84 -6.23 6.08 -10.94
N ALA A 85 -6.34 7.34 -10.52
CA ALA A 85 -7.17 8.31 -11.23
C ALA A 85 -6.64 8.63 -12.64
N GLU A 86 -5.33 8.79 -12.80
CA GLU A 86 -4.69 9.01 -14.10
C GLU A 86 -4.82 7.76 -14.99
N ALA A 87 -4.69 6.56 -14.40
CA ALA A 87 -4.93 5.30 -15.08
C ALA A 87 -6.33 5.23 -15.70
N SER A 88 -7.36 5.70 -14.98
CA SER A 88 -8.74 5.73 -15.50
C SER A 88 -8.95 6.72 -16.65
N HIS A 89 -8.04 7.70 -16.82
CA HIS A 89 -8.06 8.72 -17.86
C HIS A 89 -7.09 8.48 -19.03
N GLY A 90 -6.43 7.32 -19.06
CA GLY A 90 -5.60 6.91 -20.20
C GLY A 90 -4.24 6.33 -19.85
N ASP A 91 -3.66 6.65 -18.68
CA ASP A 91 -2.33 6.17 -18.30
C ASP A 91 -2.28 4.65 -18.10
N LEU A 92 -3.44 3.98 -17.99
CA LEU A 92 -3.49 2.52 -18.02
C LEU A 92 -2.89 1.94 -19.32
N GLY A 93 -2.86 2.72 -20.40
CA GLY A 93 -2.17 2.36 -21.64
C GLY A 93 -0.65 2.14 -21.51
N MET A 94 -0.05 2.60 -20.41
CA MET A 94 1.37 2.33 -20.11
C MET A 94 1.60 0.92 -19.54
N VAL A 95 0.54 0.26 -19.08
CA VAL A 95 0.59 -1.08 -18.47
C VAL A 95 0.41 -2.14 -19.55
N THR A 96 1.29 -3.12 -19.58
CA THR A 96 1.28 -4.20 -20.56
C THR A 96 1.09 -5.57 -19.88
N PRO A 97 0.67 -6.60 -20.61
CA PRO A 97 0.54 -7.96 -20.04
C PRO A 97 1.84 -8.55 -19.48
N GLN A 98 3.00 -8.00 -19.87
CA GLN A 98 4.32 -8.41 -19.41
C GLN A 98 4.69 -7.78 -18.05
N ASP A 99 3.95 -6.77 -17.61
CA ASP A 99 4.17 -6.09 -16.33
C ASP A 99 3.54 -6.88 -15.16
N LEU A 100 3.82 -6.45 -13.94
CA LEU A 100 3.14 -6.88 -12.71
C LEU A 100 2.62 -5.63 -12.00
N VAL A 101 1.38 -5.63 -11.58
CA VAL A 101 0.79 -4.53 -10.80
C VAL A 101 0.85 -4.85 -9.30
N LEU A 102 1.43 -3.93 -8.52
CA LEU A 102 1.35 -3.90 -7.07
C LEU A 102 0.41 -2.77 -6.65
N ALA A 103 -0.79 -3.13 -6.22
CA ALA A 103 -1.81 -2.17 -5.78
C ALA A 103 -1.84 -2.06 -4.26
N ILE A 104 -1.74 -0.84 -3.73
CA ILE A 104 -1.69 -0.56 -2.30
C ILE A 104 -2.92 0.23 -1.88
N SER A 105 -3.73 -0.33 -0.99
CA SER A 105 -4.91 0.33 -0.43
C SER A 105 -5.29 -0.31 0.90
N ASN A 106 -5.23 0.44 2.00
CA ASN A 106 -5.56 -0.11 3.32
C ASN A 106 -6.99 -0.67 3.37
N SER A 107 -7.99 0.08 2.91
CA SER A 107 -9.37 -0.41 2.84
C SER A 107 -9.61 -1.41 1.70
N GLY A 108 -8.84 -1.31 0.62
CA GLY A 108 -9.07 -2.04 -0.62
C GLY A 108 -10.34 -1.64 -1.37
N GLU A 109 -10.95 -0.50 -1.01
CA GLU A 109 -12.26 -0.02 -1.53
C GLU A 109 -12.19 1.40 -2.12
N SER A 110 -10.98 1.96 -2.35
CA SER A 110 -10.87 3.28 -2.96
C SER A 110 -11.46 3.27 -4.39
N THR A 111 -12.38 4.20 -4.63
CA THR A 111 -13.22 4.24 -5.85
C THR A 111 -12.39 4.23 -7.13
N GLU A 112 -11.35 5.06 -7.20
CA GLU A 112 -10.50 5.19 -8.38
C GLU A 112 -9.69 3.92 -8.64
N LEU A 113 -9.23 3.24 -7.58
CA LEU A 113 -8.50 1.99 -7.72
C LEU A 113 -9.45 0.86 -8.15
N THR A 114 -10.61 0.74 -7.51
CA THR A 114 -11.59 -0.31 -7.85
C THR A 114 -12.16 -0.16 -9.25
N ALA A 115 -12.29 1.07 -9.76
CA ALA A 115 -12.77 1.33 -11.11
C ALA A 115 -11.85 0.76 -12.21
N ILE A 116 -10.56 0.66 -11.99
CA ILE A 116 -9.61 0.15 -12.98
C ILE A 116 -9.37 -1.37 -12.90
N LEU A 117 -9.78 -2.04 -11.81
CA LEU A 117 -9.57 -3.49 -11.63
C LEU A 117 -10.12 -4.35 -12.78
N PRO A 118 -11.33 -4.10 -13.32
CA PRO A 118 -11.82 -4.85 -14.47
C PRO A 118 -10.97 -4.67 -15.73
N MET A 119 -10.34 -3.51 -15.89
CA MET A 119 -9.46 -3.24 -17.03
C MET A 119 -8.12 -3.97 -16.86
N LEU A 120 -7.52 -3.95 -15.66
CA LEU A 120 -6.32 -4.72 -15.35
C LEU A 120 -6.54 -6.22 -15.59
N ARG A 121 -7.69 -6.74 -15.16
CA ARG A 121 -8.06 -8.14 -15.41
C ARG A 121 -8.19 -8.47 -16.90
N ARG A 122 -8.76 -7.58 -17.70
CA ARG A 122 -8.85 -7.77 -19.17
C ARG A 122 -7.48 -7.73 -19.85
N LEU A 123 -6.54 -6.94 -19.33
CA LEU A 123 -5.16 -6.91 -19.81
C LEU A 123 -4.41 -8.21 -19.48
N GLY A 124 -4.92 -9.01 -18.54
CA GLY A 124 -4.26 -10.24 -18.09
C GLY A 124 -2.97 -9.98 -17.31
N VAL A 125 -2.78 -8.76 -16.78
CA VAL A 125 -1.61 -8.42 -15.99
C VAL A 125 -1.73 -9.00 -14.59
N PRO A 126 -0.70 -9.68 -14.05
CA PRO A 126 -0.69 -10.19 -12.68
C PRO A 126 -0.88 -9.04 -11.67
N LEU A 127 -1.78 -9.23 -10.71
CA LEU A 127 -2.12 -8.25 -9.68
C LEU A 127 -1.78 -8.76 -8.29
N VAL A 128 -0.88 -8.08 -7.61
CA VAL A 128 -0.59 -8.26 -6.19
C VAL A 128 -1.25 -7.11 -5.41
N ALA A 129 -2.06 -7.43 -4.41
CA ALA A 129 -2.67 -6.45 -3.52
C ALA A 129 -1.93 -6.39 -2.19
N MET A 130 -1.62 -5.19 -1.72
CA MET A 130 -1.28 -4.91 -0.31
C MET A 130 -2.46 -4.20 0.32
N THR A 131 -3.15 -4.87 1.25
CA THR A 131 -4.38 -4.33 1.83
C THR A 131 -4.63 -4.86 3.25
N GLY A 132 -5.23 -4.04 4.11
CA GLY A 132 -5.78 -4.48 5.39
C GLY A 132 -7.17 -5.13 5.26
N GLY A 133 -7.82 -4.98 4.11
CA GLY A 133 -9.15 -5.51 3.83
C GLY A 133 -9.12 -6.85 3.10
N ALA A 134 -8.98 -7.96 3.82
CA ALA A 134 -8.89 -9.31 3.23
C ALA A 134 -10.11 -9.70 2.37
N GLN A 135 -11.28 -9.08 2.60
CA GLN A 135 -12.52 -9.31 1.85
C GLN A 135 -12.89 -8.12 0.93
N SER A 136 -11.96 -7.19 0.74
CA SER A 136 -12.19 -6.00 -0.08
C SER A 136 -12.33 -6.31 -1.57
N THR A 137 -12.86 -5.34 -2.31
CA THR A 137 -12.95 -5.44 -3.77
C THR A 137 -11.58 -5.62 -4.41
N LEU A 138 -10.54 -4.92 -3.92
CA LEU A 138 -9.17 -5.11 -4.37
C LEU A 138 -8.69 -6.55 -4.12
N ALA A 139 -8.88 -7.08 -2.90
CA ALA A 139 -8.46 -8.43 -2.54
C ALA A 139 -9.11 -9.51 -3.41
N ARG A 140 -10.41 -9.36 -3.72
CA ARG A 140 -11.15 -10.31 -4.60
C ARG A 140 -10.68 -10.31 -6.05
N HIS A 141 -10.06 -9.23 -6.53
CA HIS A 141 -9.56 -9.12 -7.90
C HIS A 141 -8.08 -9.49 -8.02
N ALA A 142 -7.35 -9.55 -6.92
CA ALA A 142 -5.91 -9.83 -6.90
C ALA A 142 -5.61 -11.32 -7.04
N ASP A 143 -4.51 -11.64 -7.72
CA ASP A 143 -3.96 -13.01 -7.78
C ASP A 143 -3.27 -13.38 -6.47
N ILE A 144 -2.64 -12.39 -5.81
CA ILE A 144 -1.96 -12.56 -4.52
C ILE A 144 -2.37 -11.40 -3.61
N VAL A 145 -2.72 -11.70 -2.36
CA VAL A 145 -3.06 -10.71 -1.35
C VAL A 145 -2.02 -10.75 -0.24
N LEU A 146 -1.35 -9.64 -0.01
CA LEU A 146 -0.45 -9.41 1.11
C LEU A 146 -1.22 -8.64 2.20
N ASP A 147 -1.39 -9.27 3.35
CA ASP A 147 -2.09 -8.69 4.48
C ASP A 147 -1.21 -7.64 5.18
N SER A 148 -1.56 -6.38 4.99
CA SER A 148 -0.95 -5.23 5.65
C SER A 148 -1.85 -4.64 6.76
N SER A 149 -2.79 -5.43 7.28
CA SER A 149 -3.66 -4.98 8.36
C SER A 149 -2.88 -4.73 9.65
N VAL A 150 -3.35 -3.76 10.43
CA VAL A 150 -2.85 -3.47 11.77
C VAL A 150 -4.02 -3.50 12.75
N GLU A 151 -3.78 -3.95 13.97
CA GLU A 151 -4.80 -3.97 15.02
C GLU A 151 -5.16 -2.54 15.45
N ARG A 152 -4.15 -1.65 15.48
CA ARG A 152 -4.29 -0.27 15.91
C ARG A 152 -3.31 0.63 15.13
N GLU A 153 -3.83 1.77 14.69
CA GLU A 153 -3.01 2.85 14.17
C GLU A 153 -2.34 3.63 15.30
N ALA A 154 -1.15 4.17 15.07
CA ALA A 154 -0.49 5.07 16.03
C ALA A 154 -1.18 6.46 16.12
N CYS A 155 -2.16 6.72 15.28
CA CYS A 155 -3.01 7.91 15.35
C CYS A 155 -3.89 7.88 16.61
N PRO A 156 -3.88 8.93 17.47
CA PRO A 156 -4.66 8.95 18.70
C PRO A 156 -6.17 8.76 18.51
N LEU A 157 -6.69 9.09 17.33
CA LEU A 157 -8.11 8.94 16.98
C LEU A 157 -8.37 7.68 16.14
N ASN A 158 -7.35 6.88 15.86
CA ASN A 158 -7.40 5.70 14.98
C ASN A 158 -8.04 5.98 13.60
N LEU A 159 -7.84 7.19 13.07
CA LEU A 159 -8.45 7.66 11.82
C LEU A 159 -7.45 7.76 10.66
N ALA A 160 -6.17 7.94 10.97
CA ALA A 160 -5.15 8.12 9.96
C ALA A 160 -4.26 6.87 9.90
N PRO A 161 -4.05 6.28 8.72
CA PRO A 161 -3.04 5.24 8.55
C PRO A 161 -1.66 5.84 8.82
N THR A 162 -0.98 5.32 9.82
CA THR A 162 0.32 5.78 10.34
C THR A 162 1.31 4.63 10.48
N THR A 163 0.79 3.41 10.50
CA THR A 163 1.57 2.20 10.74
C THR A 163 1.78 1.41 9.46
#